data_d94d5075af9949aa5f098c08ec30eb4b
#
_entry.id   d94d5075af9949aa5f098c08ec30eb4b
#
_cell.length_a   1.000
_cell.length_b   1.000
_cell.length_c   1.000
_cell.angle_alpha   90.00
_cell.angle_beta   90.00
_cell.angle_gamma   90.00
#
_symmetry.space_group_name_H-M   'P 1'
#
loop_
_entity.id
_entity.type
_entity.pdbx_description
1 polymer ?
#
loop_
_entity_poly.entity_id
_entity_poly.type
_entity_poly.pdbx_seq_one_letter_code
_entity_poly.pdbx_strand_id
1 'polypeptide(L)'
;MEKPKRILLVEDSPNDVELTMVALGEHNLANEVDIARDGVEALDYLFRRGNFQKREDANPAVVLLDLKLPKIDGFEVLRQVRAEDRLKMIPVVVLTSSREEQDLIETYRLGINAYVVKPVDFHQFVDAVKKLGVFWMLVNEPPPGTARK
;
A
#
# COMPACT_ATOMS: atom_id res chain seq x y z
N MET A 1 -18.73 16.24 -0.47
CA MET A 1 -18.49 14.80 -0.25
C MET A 1 -17.05 14.47 -0.57
N GLU A 2 -16.37 13.89 0.38
CA GLU A 2 -14.99 13.52 0.17
C GLU A 2 -14.87 12.27 -0.69
N LYS A 3 -13.88 12.26 -1.57
CA LYS A 3 -13.55 11.06 -2.32
C LYS A 3 -12.88 10.05 -1.41
N PRO A 4 -13.14 8.74 -1.57
CA PRO A 4 -12.36 7.74 -0.86
C PRO A 4 -10.89 7.91 -1.16
N LYS A 5 -10.05 7.66 -0.16
CA LYS A 5 -8.61 7.71 -0.37
C LYS A 5 -8.17 6.51 -1.19
N ARG A 6 -7.14 6.72 -1.98
CA ARG A 6 -6.66 5.70 -2.89
C ARG A 6 -5.71 4.74 -2.18
N ILE A 7 -5.58 3.56 -2.77
CA ILE A 7 -4.57 2.57 -2.39
C ILE A 7 -3.51 2.58 -3.48
N LEU A 8 -2.24 2.63 -3.09
CA LEU A 8 -1.16 2.43 -4.06
C LEU A 8 -0.66 1.00 -3.94
N LEU A 9 -0.76 0.26 -5.04
CA LEU A 9 -0.22 -1.10 -5.15
C LEU A 9 1.08 -1.04 -5.93
N VAL A 10 2.19 -1.43 -5.31
CA VAL A 10 3.51 -1.46 -5.94
C VAL A 10 3.89 -2.92 -6.17
N GLU A 11 3.80 -3.36 -7.43
CA GLU A 11 3.95 -4.76 -7.80
C GLU A 11 4.35 -4.86 -9.27
N ASP A 12 5.43 -5.60 -9.58
CA ASP A 12 5.91 -5.75 -10.95
C ASP A 12 5.32 -6.94 -11.70
N SER A 13 4.81 -7.94 -11.02
CA SER A 13 4.25 -9.13 -11.64
C SER A 13 2.80 -8.87 -12.07
N PRO A 14 2.49 -8.93 -13.39
CA PRO A 14 1.10 -8.76 -13.83
C PRO A 14 0.15 -9.77 -13.22
N ASN A 15 0.60 -11.01 -13.01
CA ASN A 15 -0.22 -12.03 -12.38
C ASN A 15 -0.54 -11.68 -10.92
N ASP A 16 0.45 -11.21 -10.17
CA ASP A 16 0.24 -10.82 -8.77
C ASP A 16 -0.63 -9.57 -8.67
N VAL A 17 -0.49 -8.63 -9.61
CA VAL A 17 -1.38 -7.48 -9.69
C VAL A 17 -2.82 -7.94 -9.87
N GLU A 18 -3.06 -8.85 -10.83
CA GLU A 18 -4.40 -9.34 -11.09
C GLU A 18 -4.99 -10.06 -9.89
N LEU A 19 -4.23 -10.93 -9.24
CA LEU A 19 -4.70 -11.64 -8.06
C LEU A 19 -5.05 -10.69 -6.92
N THR A 20 -4.23 -9.67 -6.71
CA THR A 20 -4.48 -8.67 -5.67
C THR A 20 -5.73 -7.87 -6.01
N MET A 21 -5.89 -7.45 -7.26
CA MET A 21 -7.07 -6.69 -7.67
C MET A 21 -8.35 -7.49 -7.51
N VAL A 22 -8.32 -8.80 -7.81
CA VAL A 22 -9.48 -9.66 -7.59
C VAL A 22 -9.83 -9.73 -6.10
N ALA A 23 -8.82 -9.93 -5.25
CA ALA A 23 -9.05 -10.00 -3.81
C ALA A 23 -9.67 -8.72 -3.26
N LEU A 24 -9.18 -7.56 -3.69
CA LEU A 24 -9.72 -6.27 -3.27
C LEU A 24 -11.10 -6.01 -3.85
N GLY A 25 -11.31 -6.43 -5.11
CA GLY A 25 -12.56 -6.19 -5.82
C GLY A 25 -13.76 -6.92 -5.25
N GLU A 26 -13.54 -8.03 -4.53
CA GLU A 26 -14.62 -8.77 -3.87
C GLU A 26 -15.42 -7.90 -2.92
N HIS A 27 -14.84 -6.81 -2.45
CA HIS A 27 -15.49 -5.91 -1.50
C HIS A 27 -15.45 -4.46 -1.97
N ASN A 28 -15.37 -4.25 -3.28
CA ASN A 28 -15.45 -2.94 -3.94
C ASN A 28 -14.31 -1.99 -3.60
N LEU A 29 -13.17 -2.52 -3.18
CA LEU A 29 -11.99 -1.68 -2.89
C LEU A 29 -11.12 -1.45 -4.12
N ALA A 30 -11.21 -2.30 -5.14
CA ALA A 30 -10.32 -2.25 -6.31
C ALA A 30 -10.49 -0.98 -7.14
N ASN A 31 -11.63 -0.32 -7.06
CA ASN A 31 -11.89 0.90 -7.84
C ASN A 31 -11.01 2.07 -7.44
N GLU A 32 -10.39 2.00 -6.27
CA GLU A 32 -9.60 3.08 -5.73
C GLU A 32 -8.10 2.75 -5.72
N VAL A 33 -7.66 1.81 -6.55
CA VAL A 33 -6.26 1.36 -6.57
C VAL A 33 -5.51 1.96 -7.75
N ASP A 34 -4.40 2.60 -7.45
CA ASP A 34 -3.40 2.99 -8.45
C ASP A 34 -2.26 1.97 -8.41
N ILE A 35 -1.67 1.67 -9.56
CA ILE A 35 -0.65 0.64 -9.65
C ILE A 35 0.67 1.26 -10.10
N ALA A 36 1.74 0.95 -9.36
CA ALA A 36 3.11 1.25 -9.77
C ALA A 36 3.82 -0.09 -9.99
N ARG A 37 4.53 -0.23 -11.08
CA ARG A 37 5.07 -1.52 -11.50
C ARG A 37 6.56 -1.69 -11.20
N ASP A 38 7.20 -0.66 -10.66
CA ASP A 38 8.58 -0.73 -10.21
C ASP A 38 8.81 0.34 -9.15
N GLY A 39 10.00 0.31 -8.56
CA GLY A 39 10.33 1.24 -7.47
C GLY A 39 10.45 2.69 -7.93
N VAL A 40 10.91 2.93 -9.15
CA VAL A 40 11.00 4.28 -9.69
C VAL A 40 9.60 4.88 -9.85
N GLU A 41 8.70 4.11 -10.45
CA GLU A 41 7.32 4.55 -10.65
C GLU A 41 6.63 4.81 -9.31
N ALA A 42 6.87 3.96 -8.31
CA ALA A 42 6.31 4.16 -6.97
C ALA A 42 6.79 5.46 -6.35
N LEU A 43 8.07 5.73 -6.42
CA LEU A 43 8.63 6.97 -5.87
C LEU A 43 8.14 8.20 -6.65
N ASP A 44 8.07 8.11 -7.97
CA ASP A 44 7.53 9.20 -8.77
C ASP A 44 6.07 9.51 -8.38
N TYR A 45 5.28 8.47 -8.16
CA TYR A 45 3.91 8.63 -7.72
C TYR A 45 3.83 9.34 -6.36
N LEU A 46 4.58 8.85 -5.38
CA LEU A 46 4.53 9.37 -4.02
C LEU A 46 5.09 10.77 -3.91
N PHE A 47 6.17 11.07 -4.64
CA PHE A 47 6.78 12.40 -4.65
C PHE A 47 6.14 13.34 -5.66
N ARG A 48 5.16 12.87 -6.43
CA ARG A 48 4.45 13.65 -7.46
C ARG A 48 5.40 14.27 -8.46
N ARG A 49 6.25 13.44 -9.04
CA ARG A 49 7.20 13.86 -10.06
C ARG A 49 7.08 12.96 -11.29
N GLY A 50 7.82 13.25 -12.36
CA GLY A 50 7.74 12.50 -13.60
C GLY A 50 6.32 12.54 -14.17
N ASN A 51 5.77 11.38 -14.47
CA ASN A 51 4.42 11.26 -15.03
C ASN A 51 3.31 11.62 -14.03
N PHE A 52 3.65 11.80 -12.77
CA PHE A 52 2.66 12.04 -11.70
C PHE A 52 2.70 13.46 -11.15
N GLN A 53 3.29 14.40 -11.87
CA GLN A 53 3.39 15.79 -11.42
C GLN A 53 2.03 16.44 -11.17
N LYS A 54 1.03 16.04 -11.93
CA LYS A 54 -0.32 16.59 -11.83
C LYS A 54 -1.25 15.81 -10.93
N ARG A 55 -0.73 14.78 -10.25
CA ARG A 55 -1.54 14.00 -9.33
C ARG A 55 -2.05 14.88 -8.19
N GLU A 56 -3.24 14.59 -7.70
CA GLU A 56 -3.82 15.33 -6.58
C GLU A 56 -2.91 15.28 -5.35
N ASP A 57 -3.01 16.29 -4.51
CA ASP A 57 -2.12 16.51 -3.38
C ASP A 57 -2.41 15.61 -2.18
N ALA A 58 -3.18 14.57 -2.35
CA ALA A 58 -3.50 13.66 -1.26
C ALA A 58 -2.61 12.42 -1.34
N ASN A 59 -2.03 12.03 -0.20
CA ASN A 59 -1.31 10.77 -0.10
C ASN A 59 -2.31 9.60 -0.14
N PRO A 60 -1.88 8.42 -0.61
CA PRO A 60 -2.76 7.25 -0.50
C PRO A 60 -3.02 6.91 0.96
N ALA A 61 -4.15 6.24 1.21
CA ALA A 61 -4.49 5.77 2.55
C ALA A 61 -3.54 4.68 3.03
N VAL A 62 -3.07 3.86 2.09
CA VAL A 62 -2.15 2.77 2.38
C VAL A 62 -1.37 2.44 1.12
N VAL A 63 -0.12 2.00 1.31
CA VAL A 63 0.72 1.49 0.23
C VAL A 63 0.87 -0.01 0.45
N LEU A 64 0.55 -0.79 -0.58
CA LEU A 64 0.81 -2.23 -0.61
C LEU A 64 2.09 -2.40 -1.42
N LEU A 65 3.16 -2.82 -0.78
CA LEU A 65 4.51 -2.74 -1.33
C LEU A 65 5.16 -4.12 -1.42
N ASP A 66 5.42 -4.58 -2.65
CA ASP A 66 6.26 -5.75 -2.85
C ASP A 66 7.72 -5.38 -2.56
N LEU A 67 8.43 -6.27 -1.88
CA LEU A 67 9.83 -6.03 -1.56
C LEU A 67 10.77 -6.26 -2.75
N LYS A 68 10.43 -7.20 -3.63
CA LYS A 68 11.31 -7.60 -4.75
C LYS A 68 10.86 -6.92 -6.03
N LEU A 69 11.30 -5.69 -6.21
CA LEU A 69 10.94 -4.86 -7.36
C LEU A 69 12.16 -4.66 -8.26
N PRO A 70 11.95 -4.47 -9.58
CA PRO A 70 13.03 -4.05 -10.45
C PRO A 70 13.38 -2.57 -10.24
N LYS A 71 14.55 -2.18 -10.73
CA LYS A 71 15.11 -0.83 -10.68
C LYS A 71 15.46 -0.40 -9.26
N ILE A 72 14.49 0.02 -8.47
CA ILE A 72 14.67 0.35 -7.06
C ILE A 72 13.81 -0.64 -6.29
N ASP A 73 14.42 -1.41 -5.38
CA ASP A 73 13.67 -2.43 -4.66
C ASP A 73 12.77 -1.85 -3.58
N GLY A 74 11.91 -2.71 -3.01
CA GLY A 74 10.94 -2.27 -2.03
C GLY A 74 11.56 -1.74 -0.75
N PHE A 75 12.71 -2.26 -0.34
CA PHE A 75 13.40 -1.76 0.85
C PHE A 75 13.81 -0.30 0.66
N GLU A 76 14.35 0.03 -0.52
CA GLU A 76 14.78 1.39 -0.81
C GLU A 76 13.58 2.34 -0.94
N VAL A 77 12.48 1.87 -1.56
CA VAL A 77 11.25 2.65 -1.60
C VAL A 77 10.79 2.99 -0.19
N LEU A 78 10.75 2.00 0.68
CA LEU A 78 10.30 2.18 2.06
C LEU A 78 11.23 3.14 2.81
N ARG A 79 12.56 3.00 2.63
CA ARG A 79 13.53 3.89 3.26
C ARG A 79 13.28 5.34 2.87
N GLN A 80 13.07 5.60 1.58
CA GLN A 80 12.85 6.97 1.11
C GLN A 80 11.53 7.54 1.60
N VAL A 81 10.49 6.70 1.66
CA VAL A 81 9.18 7.13 2.18
C VAL A 81 9.30 7.53 3.66
N ARG A 82 10.00 6.74 4.46
CA ARG A 82 10.15 7.04 5.88
C ARG A 82 11.05 8.24 6.16
N ALA A 83 11.91 8.60 5.21
CA ALA A 83 12.80 9.75 5.35
C ALA A 83 12.15 11.07 4.93
N GLU A 84 11.02 11.04 4.25
CA GLU A 84 10.35 12.25 3.75
C GLU A 84 9.21 12.65 4.68
N ASP A 85 9.26 13.87 5.21
CA ASP A 85 8.28 14.35 6.19
C ASP A 85 6.83 14.23 5.70
N ARG A 86 6.59 14.50 4.43
CA ARG A 86 5.23 14.44 3.88
C ARG A 86 4.71 13.02 3.70
N LEU A 87 5.60 12.03 3.69
CA LEU A 87 5.28 10.64 3.36
C LEU A 87 5.48 9.69 4.52
N LYS A 88 6.26 10.08 5.51
CA LYS A 88 6.71 9.14 6.55
C LYS A 88 5.60 8.52 7.38
N MET A 89 4.43 9.13 7.40
CA MET A 89 3.28 8.62 8.16
C MET A 89 2.34 7.74 7.34
N ILE A 90 2.61 7.56 6.05
CA ILE A 90 1.74 6.72 5.22
C ILE A 90 1.83 5.27 5.72
N PRO A 91 0.70 4.63 6.01
CA PRO A 91 0.72 3.21 6.37
C PRO A 91 1.22 2.35 5.21
N VAL A 92 2.13 1.43 5.50
CA VAL A 92 2.69 0.53 4.49
C VAL A 92 2.44 -0.92 4.92
N VAL A 93 1.80 -1.67 4.05
CA VAL A 93 1.66 -3.12 4.18
C VAL A 93 2.61 -3.75 3.17
N VAL A 94 3.55 -4.53 3.64
CA VAL A 94 4.50 -5.19 2.77
C VAL A 94 3.89 -6.48 2.23
N LEU A 95 3.98 -6.67 0.92
CA LEU A 95 3.57 -7.90 0.25
C LEU A 95 4.83 -8.68 -0.08
N THR A 96 4.92 -9.92 0.35
CA THR A 96 6.11 -10.71 0.09
C THR A 96 5.78 -12.17 -0.15
N SER A 97 6.48 -12.77 -1.11
CA SER A 97 6.49 -14.22 -1.29
C SER A 97 7.61 -14.87 -0.48
N SER A 98 8.51 -14.07 0.07
CA SER A 98 9.61 -14.56 0.89
C SER A 98 9.17 -14.75 2.32
N ARG A 99 9.56 -15.88 2.90
CA ARG A 99 9.37 -16.15 4.32
C ARG A 99 10.70 -16.12 5.05
N GLU A 100 11.72 -15.63 4.39
CA GLU A 100 13.03 -15.55 4.99
C GLU A 100 13.02 -14.58 6.16
N GLU A 101 13.52 -15.04 7.27
CA GLU A 101 13.58 -14.25 8.50
C GLU A 101 14.33 -12.94 8.30
N GLN A 102 15.35 -12.97 7.47
CA GLN A 102 16.18 -11.80 7.20
C GLN A 102 15.37 -10.68 6.52
N ASP A 103 14.53 -11.01 5.56
CA ASP A 103 13.68 -10.02 4.90
C ASP A 103 12.71 -9.39 5.91
N LEU A 104 12.12 -10.20 6.77
CA LEU A 104 11.19 -9.71 7.78
C LEU A 104 11.87 -8.77 8.77
N ILE A 105 13.07 -9.14 9.24
CA ILE A 105 13.82 -8.30 10.17
C ILE A 105 14.16 -6.97 9.53
N GLU A 106 14.65 -6.99 8.29
CA GLU A 106 15.01 -5.77 7.59
C GLU A 106 13.79 -4.87 7.39
N THR A 107 12.66 -5.46 7.02
CA THR A 107 11.42 -4.73 6.79
C THR A 107 10.95 -4.04 8.08
N TYR A 108 10.96 -4.74 9.20
CA TYR A 108 10.54 -4.15 10.46
C TYR A 108 11.45 -3.00 10.90
N ARG A 109 12.75 -3.06 10.59
CA ARG A 109 13.66 -1.94 10.88
C ARG A 109 13.26 -0.67 10.14
N LEU A 110 12.67 -0.82 8.97
CA LEU A 110 12.27 0.32 8.15
C LEU A 110 10.89 0.86 8.50
N GLY A 111 10.29 0.34 9.58
CA GLY A 111 9.05 0.89 10.09
C GLY A 111 7.82 0.52 9.28
N ILE A 112 7.72 -0.74 8.87
CA ILE A 112 6.47 -1.21 8.26
C ILE A 112 5.43 -1.39 9.36
N ASN A 113 4.17 -1.30 8.93
CA ASN A 113 3.06 -1.41 9.85
C ASN A 113 2.48 -2.83 9.89
N ALA A 114 2.56 -3.54 8.77
CA ALA A 114 2.07 -4.91 8.67
C ALA A 114 2.65 -5.55 7.43
N TYR A 115 2.53 -6.88 7.32
CA TYR A 115 2.88 -7.57 6.09
C TYR A 115 1.86 -8.64 5.78
N VAL A 116 1.78 -9.02 4.50
CA VAL A 116 0.92 -10.07 4.00
C VAL A 116 1.75 -10.96 3.10
N VAL A 117 1.66 -12.28 3.29
CA VAL A 117 2.35 -13.24 2.43
C VAL A 117 1.49 -13.51 1.21
N LYS A 118 2.09 -13.41 0.02
CA LYS A 118 1.38 -13.68 -1.23
C LYS A 118 1.02 -15.16 -1.37
N PRO A 119 -0.09 -15.49 -2.02
CA PRO A 119 -1.03 -14.58 -2.68
C PRO A 119 -1.91 -13.83 -1.67
N VAL A 120 -2.21 -12.58 -1.99
CA VAL A 120 -3.05 -11.74 -1.13
C VAL A 120 -4.48 -12.26 -1.18
N ASP A 121 -5.07 -12.53 -0.01
CA ASP A 121 -6.50 -12.76 0.06
C ASP A 121 -7.16 -11.63 0.85
N PHE A 122 -8.46 -11.50 0.69
CA PHE A 122 -9.18 -10.39 1.29
C PHE A 122 -9.08 -10.38 2.81
N HIS A 123 -9.17 -11.56 3.44
CA HIS A 123 -9.14 -11.63 4.91
C HIS A 123 -7.80 -11.18 5.49
N GLN A 124 -6.69 -11.61 4.87
CA GLN A 124 -5.37 -11.16 5.30
C GLN A 124 -5.21 -9.65 5.11
N PHE A 125 -5.70 -9.13 3.99
CA PHE A 125 -5.64 -7.69 3.73
C PHE A 125 -6.44 -6.91 4.77
N VAL A 126 -7.68 -7.35 5.03
CA VAL A 126 -8.53 -6.68 6.02
C VAL A 126 -7.89 -6.69 7.41
N ASP A 127 -7.32 -7.82 7.82
CA ASP A 127 -6.66 -7.91 9.12
C ASP A 127 -5.49 -6.93 9.20
N ALA A 128 -4.70 -6.83 8.14
CA ALA A 128 -3.57 -5.92 8.10
C ALA A 128 -4.03 -4.46 8.21
N VAL A 129 -5.01 -4.04 7.40
CA VAL A 129 -5.45 -2.65 7.42
C VAL A 129 -6.23 -2.30 8.70
N LYS A 130 -6.90 -3.26 9.30
CA LYS A 130 -7.53 -3.02 10.61
C LYS A 130 -6.49 -2.74 11.69
N LYS A 131 -5.38 -3.47 11.67
CA LYS A 131 -4.27 -3.21 12.60
C LYS A 131 -3.70 -1.81 12.42
N LEU A 132 -3.75 -1.28 11.21
CA LEU A 132 -3.27 0.06 10.91
C LEU A 132 -4.27 1.14 11.29
N GLY A 133 -5.51 0.78 11.58
CA GLY A 133 -6.56 1.76 11.86
C GLY A 133 -7.07 2.50 10.63
N VAL A 134 -6.80 2.01 9.44
CA VAL A 134 -7.18 2.71 8.20
C VAL A 134 -8.29 2.02 7.42
N PHE A 135 -8.79 0.91 7.92
CA PHE A 135 -9.84 0.15 7.22
C PHE A 135 -11.05 1.01 6.88
N TRP A 136 -11.46 1.86 7.83
CA TRP A 136 -12.66 2.68 7.68
C TRP A 136 -12.51 3.73 6.58
N MET A 137 -11.29 4.18 6.32
CA MET A 137 -11.02 5.11 5.24
C MET A 137 -11.19 4.45 3.87
N LEU A 138 -10.92 3.15 3.79
CA LEU A 138 -10.99 2.41 2.54
C LEU A 138 -12.41 2.02 2.17
N VAL A 139 -13.25 1.76 3.15
CA VAL A 139 -14.65 1.35 2.91
C VAL A 139 -15.63 2.49 3.08
N ASN A 140 -15.14 3.69 3.37
CA ASN A 140 -15.97 4.89 3.56
C ASN A 140 -17.05 4.69 4.63
N GLU A 141 -16.68 4.02 5.72
CA GLU A 141 -17.56 3.81 6.86
C GLU A 141 -16.90 4.33 8.13
N PRO A 142 -17.67 4.83 9.10
CA PRO A 142 -17.07 5.28 10.35
C PRO A 142 -16.61 4.09 11.18
N PRO A 143 -15.62 4.30 12.06
CA PRO A 143 -15.21 3.25 13.00
C PRO A 143 -16.36 2.78 13.86
N PRO A 144 -16.30 1.53 14.39
CA PRO A 144 -17.31 1.06 15.34
C PRO A 144 -17.46 2.01 16.53
N GLY A 145 -18.69 2.22 16.94
CA GLY A 145 -18.99 3.11 18.07
C GLY A 145 -19.13 4.58 17.71
N THR A 146 -18.86 4.95 16.45
CA THR A 146 -19.04 6.32 15.97
C THR A 146 -20.46 6.52 15.47
N ALA A 147 -21.11 7.56 15.96
CA ALA A 147 -22.47 7.85 15.54
C ALA A 147 -22.48 8.32 14.08
N ARG A 148 -23.39 7.77 13.29
CA ARG A 148 -23.63 8.22 11.92
C ARG A 148 -24.69 9.29 11.94
N LYS A 149 -24.43 10.30 11.19
CA LYS A 149 -25.40 11.35 10.99
C LYS A 149 -25.92 11.41 9.58
#